data_1a847c9e3646f8f87a81d0c0da6246e1
#
_entry.id   1a847c9e3646f8f87a81d0c0da6246e1
#
_cell.length_a   1.000
_cell.length_b   1.000
_cell.length_c   1.000
_cell.angle_alpha   90.00
_cell.angle_beta   90.00
_cell.angle_gamma   90.00
#
_symmetry.space_group_name_H-M   'P 1'
#
loop_
_entity.id
_entity.type
_entity.pdbx_description
1 polymer ?
#
loop_
_entity_poly.entity_id
_entity_poly.type
_entity_poly.pdbx_seq_one_letter_code
_entity_poly.pdbx_strand_id
1 'polypeptide(L)'
;MKLVRYGAAGKEKPGIIDADGKIRDLSRIVKDIDGDMLTSGGLAKIKKADVKRLKPVPGKPRLGPCLGNIRNVVAIGLNYRDHAEEAGMPIPKEPIIFFKHTGSVCGPNDNTMAPKDSTKLDYEVELGIVIGRRARNIPSKDKALNFVAGYFVHNDVSERSFQIERSGGQWGKGKGCETFAPCGPWLVTRDEIKDVQNLSMFLDVNGKRMQTGNTSTMIFGVAHLVSYVSQFMLLEAGDVITTGTPPGVGMGMKPPKFLKGGETVTLGIEGLGEQTQHVVKFAA
;
A
#
# COMPACT_ATOMS: atom_id res chain seq x y z
N MET A 1 -3.36 16.47 3.03
CA MET A 1 -4.74 16.17 2.58
C MET A 1 -4.94 14.65 2.57
N LYS A 2 -6.18 14.16 2.81
CA LYS A 2 -6.53 12.72 2.68
C LYS A 2 -7.43 12.56 1.46
N LEU A 3 -6.89 12.00 0.38
CA LEU A 3 -7.56 11.85 -0.91
C LEU A 3 -8.08 10.43 -1.07
N VAL A 4 -9.32 10.27 -1.54
CA VAL A 4 -9.99 8.96 -1.69
C VAL A 4 -10.54 8.80 -3.10
N ARG A 5 -10.70 7.55 -3.52
CA ARG A 5 -11.52 7.17 -4.67
C ARG A 5 -12.71 6.35 -4.15
N TYR A 6 -13.93 6.77 -4.43
CA TYR A 6 -15.14 6.18 -3.87
C TYR A 6 -16.16 5.81 -4.96
N GLY A 7 -16.92 4.78 -4.72
CA GLY A 7 -17.96 4.28 -5.63
C GLY A 7 -17.76 2.83 -6.04
N ALA A 8 -18.54 2.39 -7.04
CA ALA A 8 -18.46 1.03 -7.56
C ALA A 8 -17.10 0.76 -8.23
N ALA A 9 -16.63 -0.48 -8.18
CA ALA A 9 -15.37 -0.90 -8.81
C ALA A 9 -15.35 -0.54 -10.29
N GLY A 10 -14.25 0.09 -10.74
CA GLY A 10 -14.07 0.59 -12.12
C GLY A 10 -14.86 1.84 -12.46
N LYS A 11 -15.63 2.41 -11.53
CA LYS A 11 -16.42 3.65 -11.68
C LYS A 11 -16.21 4.61 -10.50
N GLU A 12 -15.07 4.50 -9.86
CA GLU A 12 -14.72 5.35 -8.72
C GLU A 12 -14.63 6.82 -9.12
N LYS A 13 -14.96 7.69 -8.17
CA LYS A 13 -14.87 9.14 -8.28
C LYS A 13 -13.85 9.68 -7.28
N PRO A 14 -13.18 10.80 -7.61
CA PRO A 14 -12.25 11.44 -6.68
C PRO A 14 -12.99 12.12 -5.53
N GLY A 15 -12.44 12.02 -4.34
CA GLY A 15 -12.93 12.67 -3.13
C GLY A 15 -11.81 13.10 -2.20
N ILE A 16 -12.16 13.92 -1.23
CA ILE A 16 -11.29 14.33 -0.11
C ILE A 16 -12.02 14.11 1.21
N ILE A 17 -11.31 13.68 2.23
CA ILE A 17 -11.84 13.60 3.60
C ILE A 17 -11.73 14.98 4.23
N ASP A 18 -12.86 15.52 4.68
CA ASP A 18 -12.90 16.80 5.41
C ASP A 18 -12.53 16.64 6.91
N ALA A 19 -12.54 17.73 7.65
CA ALA A 19 -12.21 17.75 9.07
C ALA A 19 -13.18 16.93 9.95
N ASP A 20 -14.40 16.69 9.46
CA ASP A 20 -15.42 15.90 10.15
C ASP A 20 -15.37 14.42 9.74
N GLY A 21 -14.38 14.01 8.94
CA GLY A 21 -14.22 12.65 8.42
C GLY A 21 -15.20 12.28 7.29
N LYS A 22 -15.88 13.26 6.68
CA LYS A 22 -16.83 13.04 5.59
C LYS A 22 -16.14 13.16 4.23
N ILE A 23 -16.58 12.35 3.27
CA ILE A 23 -16.10 12.46 1.89
C ILE A 23 -16.76 13.66 1.22
N ARG A 24 -15.95 14.52 0.59
CA ARG A 24 -16.37 15.59 -0.30
C ARG A 24 -15.97 15.27 -1.74
N ASP A 25 -16.90 15.45 -2.67
CA ASP A 25 -16.72 15.14 -4.09
C ASP A 25 -15.78 16.14 -4.76
N LEU A 26 -14.71 15.63 -5.39
CA LEU A 26 -13.72 16.41 -6.13
C LEU A 26 -13.93 16.39 -7.65
N SER A 27 -14.96 15.72 -8.19
CA SER A 27 -15.17 15.51 -9.63
C SER A 27 -15.27 16.81 -10.45
N ARG A 28 -15.56 17.94 -9.80
CA ARG A 28 -15.56 19.27 -10.46
C ARG A 28 -14.18 19.95 -10.48
N ILE A 29 -13.19 19.39 -9.78
CA ILE A 29 -11.84 19.97 -9.65
C ILE A 29 -10.83 19.12 -10.39
N VAL A 30 -10.90 17.80 -10.23
CA VAL A 30 -10.02 16.82 -10.87
C VAL A 30 -10.85 15.65 -11.41
N LYS A 31 -10.33 15.01 -12.48
CA LYS A 31 -11.02 13.88 -13.11
C LYS A 31 -10.92 12.62 -12.27
N ASP A 32 -9.75 12.34 -11.72
CA ASP A 32 -9.44 11.20 -10.86
C ASP A 32 -8.27 11.52 -9.91
N ILE A 33 -7.96 10.63 -8.97
CA ILE A 33 -6.75 10.65 -8.17
C ILE A 33 -5.77 9.66 -8.82
N ASP A 34 -4.96 10.14 -9.73
CA ASP A 34 -4.04 9.32 -10.54
C ASP A 34 -2.74 10.07 -10.89
N GLY A 35 -1.85 9.44 -11.65
CA GLY A 35 -0.59 10.02 -12.10
C GLY A 35 -0.76 11.30 -12.92
N ASP A 36 -1.80 11.39 -13.76
CA ASP A 36 -2.09 12.58 -14.56
C ASP A 36 -2.50 13.75 -13.66
N MET A 37 -3.31 13.51 -12.64
CA MET A 37 -3.67 14.51 -11.62
C MET A 37 -2.44 15.02 -10.90
N LEU A 38 -1.50 14.12 -10.52
CA LEU A 38 -0.27 14.50 -9.80
C LEU A 38 0.64 15.40 -10.65
N THR A 39 0.77 15.13 -11.95
CA THR A 39 1.65 15.89 -12.87
C THR A 39 1.02 17.18 -13.38
N SER A 40 -0.31 17.24 -13.51
CA SER A 40 -1.04 18.41 -14.03
C SER A 40 -1.29 19.53 -13.01
N GLY A 41 -0.68 19.42 -11.83
CA GLY A 41 -0.88 20.37 -10.73
C GLY A 41 -2.21 20.20 -9.99
N GLY A 42 -2.82 19.01 -10.08
CA GLY A 42 -4.09 18.69 -9.44
C GLY A 42 -4.06 18.85 -7.92
N LEU A 43 -2.98 18.44 -7.26
CA LEU A 43 -2.81 18.66 -5.81
C LEU A 43 -2.90 20.15 -5.43
N ALA A 44 -2.29 21.02 -6.22
CA ALA A 44 -2.36 22.47 -5.98
C ALA A 44 -3.78 23.02 -6.21
N LYS A 45 -4.51 22.49 -7.19
CA LYS A 45 -5.94 22.86 -7.44
C LYS A 45 -6.81 22.42 -6.26
N ILE A 46 -6.63 21.18 -5.77
CA ILE A 46 -7.38 20.66 -4.62
C ILE A 46 -7.06 21.48 -3.36
N LYS A 47 -5.78 21.82 -3.12
CA LYS A 47 -5.35 22.60 -1.95
C LYS A 47 -5.96 24.00 -1.90
N LYS A 48 -6.27 24.59 -3.07
CA LYS A 48 -6.92 25.92 -3.18
C LYS A 48 -8.44 25.86 -3.03
N ALA A 49 -9.04 24.68 -3.07
CA ALA A 49 -10.49 24.54 -2.98
C ALA A 49 -10.98 24.73 -1.55
N ASP A 50 -12.10 25.41 -1.41
CA ASP A 50 -12.83 25.43 -0.13
C ASP A 50 -13.57 24.09 0.07
N VAL A 51 -12.94 23.18 0.81
CA VAL A 51 -13.46 21.83 1.03
C VAL A 51 -14.86 21.83 1.65
N LYS A 52 -15.19 22.83 2.47
CA LYS A 52 -16.53 22.92 3.10
C LYS A 52 -17.64 23.20 2.10
N ARG A 53 -17.34 23.83 0.96
CA ARG A 53 -18.31 24.11 -0.12
C ARG A 53 -18.46 22.97 -1.11
N LEU A 54 -17.61 21.95 -1.05
CA LEU A 54 -17.72 20.79 -1.93
C LEU A 54 -18.94 19.94 -1.55
N LYS A 55 -19.55 19.31 -2.55
CA LYS A 55 -20.72 18.45 -2.36
C LYS A 55 -20.36 17.28 -1.42
N PRO A 56 -21.10 17.10 -0.30
CA PRO A 56 -20.91 15.94 0.54
C PRO A 56 -21.37 14.67 -0.18
N VAL A 57 -20.63 13.58 0.02
CA VAL A 57 -21.01 12.26 -0.46
C VAL A 57 -21.82 11.55 0.61
N PRO A 58 -23.08 11.18 0.36
CA PRO A 58 -23.95 10.58 1.36
C PRO A 58 -23.53 9.13 1.67
N GLY A 59 -23.87 8.69 2.89
CA GLY A 59 -23.67 7.31 3.34
C GLY A 59 -22.20 6.93 3.53
N LYS A 60 -21.93 5.63 3.39
CA LYS A 60 -20.59 5.03 3.46
C LYS A 60 -20.32 4.28 2.14
N PRO A 61 -19.97 4.98 1.07
CA PRO A 61 -19.70 4.33 -0.21
C PRO A 61 -18.47 3.41 -0.09
N ARG A 62 -18.38 2.38 -0.96
CA ARG A 62 -17.16 1.61 -1.12
C ARG A 62 -16.00 2.56 -1.44
N LEU A 63 -14.85 2.34 -0.83
CA LEU A 63 -13.60 2.95 -1.22
C LEU A 63 -12.89 2.04 -2.24
N GLY A 64 -12.53 2.59 -3.37
CA GLY A 64 -11.63 1.92 -4.32
C GLY A 64 -10.16 2.10 -3.91
N PRO A 65 -9.21 1.56 -4.67
CA PRO A 65 -7.80 1.88 -4.50
C PRO A 65 -7.64 3.40 -4.42
N CYS A 66 -6.88 3.89 -3.44
CA CYS A 66 -6.76 5.34 -3.21
C CYS A 66 -6.08 6.11 -4.35
N LEU A 67 -5.47 5.38 -5.29
CA LEU A 67 -4.87 5.87 -6.51
C LEU A 67 -5.38 5.06 -7.71
N GLY A 68 -5.77 5.74 -8.79
CA GLY A 68 -6.17 5.15 -10.07
C GLY A 68 -4.97 4.97 -11.00
N ASN A 69 -5.14 4.11 -12.01
CA ASN A 69 -4.16 3.91 -13.10
C ASN A 69 -2.73 3.62 -12.61
N ILE A 70 -2.59 2.84 -11.53
CA ILE A 70 -1.28 2.39 -11.05
C ILE A 70 -0.65 1.52 -12.15
N ARG A 71 0.52 1.93 -12.66
CA ARG A 71 1.24 1.21 -13.73
C ARG A 71 2.20 0.19 -13.17
N ASN A 72 2.86 0.51 -12.06
CA ASN A 72 3.84 -0.35 -11.41
C ASN A 72 3.59 -0.38 -9.91
N VAL A 73 3.65 -1.59 -9.34
CA VAL A 73 3.75 -1.81 -7.90
C VAL A 73 5.10 -2.48 -7.65
N VAL A 74 6.07 -1.66 -7.31
CA VAL A 74 7.43 -2.09 -6.96
C VAL A 74 7.45 -2.41 -5.48
N ALA A 75 7.77 -3.64 -5.12
CA ALA A 75 7.74 -4.10 -3.75
C ALA A 75 9.16 -4.41 -3.24
N ILE A 76 9.38 -4.18 -1.96
CA ILE A 76 10.66 -4.40 -1.28
C ILE A 76 10.52 -5.53 -0.27
N GLY A 77 11.30 -6.57 -0.42
CA GLY A 77 11.36 -7.70 0.51
C GLY A 77 12.34 -7.49 1.64
N LEU A 78 12.05 -8.14 2.79
CA LEU A 78 12.94 -8.23 3.95
C LEU A 78 13.57 -6.89 4.37
N ASN A 79 12.74 -5.87 4.56
CA ASN A 79 13.22 -4.51 4.82
C ASN A 79 13.04 -4.04 6.28
N TYR A 80 12.66 -4.91 7.19
CA TYR A 80 12.58 -4.60 8.62
C TYR A 80 13.60 -5.45 9.37
N ARG A 81 14.38 -4.82 10.25
CA ARG A 81 15.48 -5.45 10.96
C ARG A 81 14.99 -6.58 11.87
N ASP A 82 13.97 -6.31 12.63
CA ASP A 82 13.29 -7.24 13.52
C ASP A 82 12.59 -8.40 12.77
N HIS A 83 12.10 -8.16 11.54
CA HIS A 83 11.57 -9.22 10.70
C HIS A 83 12.67 -10.13 10.12
N ALA A 84 13.84 -9.57 9.77
CA ALA A 84 14.99 -10.37 9.36
C ALA A 84 15.47 -11.30 10.48
N GLU A 85 15.49 -10.81 11.71
CA GLU A 85 15.80 -11.59 12.93
C GLU A 85 14.77 -12.71 13.16
N GLU A 86 13.44 -12.41 13.07
CA GLU A 86 12.36 -13.40 13.18
C GLU A 86 12.52 -14.53 12.15
N ALA A 87 12.83 -14.17 10.91
CA ALA A 87 13.01 -15.12 9.80
C ALA A 87 14.34 -15.89 9.87
N GLY A 88 15.26 -15.53 10.76
CA GLY A 88 16.61 -16.09 10.81
C GLY A 88 17.44 -15.79 9.58
N MET A 89 17.12 -14.71 8.86
CA MET A 89 17.78 -14.31 7.62
C MET A 89 18.81 -13.21 7.87
N PRO A 90 19.93 -13.22 7.14
CA PRO A 90 20.90 -12.13 7.22
C PRO A 90 20.26 -10.82 6.72
N ILE A 91 20.67 -9.70 7.31
CA ILE A 91 20.30 -8.38 6.82
C ILE A 91 20.80 -8.20 5.38
N PRO A 92 19.92 -7.91 4.40
CA PRO A 92 20.32 -7.73 3.02
C PRO A 92 21.25 -6.52 2.87
N LYS A 93 22.25 -6.64 2.01
CA LYS A 93 23.18 -5.53 1.70
C LYS A 93 22.52 -4.44 0.85
N GLU A 94 21.52 -4.81 0.07
CA GLU A 94 20.76 -3.94 -0.84
C GLU A 94 19.28 -4.30 -0.79
N PRO A 95 18.36 -3.35 -1.11
CA PRO A 95 16.92 -3.63 -1.20
C PRO A 95 16.61 -4.79 -2.17
N ILE A 96 15.86 -5.78 -1.71
CA ILE A 96 15.38 -6.88 -2.55
C ILE A 96 14.13 -6.38 -3.28
N ILE A 97 14.23 -6.20 -4.60
CA ILE A 97 13.12 -5.67 -5.42
C ILE A 97 12.35 -6.83 -6.06
N PHE A 98 11.02 -6.78 -5.96
CA PHE A 98 10.11 -7.61 -6.73
C PHE A 98 8.89 -6.80 -7.18
N PHE A 99 8.00 -7.39 -7.96
CA PHE A 99 6.82 -6.71 -8.47
C PHE A 99 5.54 -7.42 -8.06
N LYS A 100 4.51 -6.63 -7.74
CA LYS A 100 3.14 -7.13 -7.70
C LYS A 100 2.46 -6.77 -9.02
N HIS A 101 1.67 -7.72 -9.53
CA HIS A 101 0.90 -7.48 -10.75
C HIS A 101 -0.17 -6.41 -10.50
N THR A 102 -0.33 -5.46 -11.43
CA THR A 102 -1.31 -4.37 -11.25
C THR A 102 -2.76 -4.86 -11.19
N GLY A 103 -3.06 -6.02 -11.77
CA GLY A 103 -4.35 -6.69 -11.62
C GLY A 103 -4.64 -7.22 -10.21
N SER A 104 -3.67 -7.18 -9.29
CA SER A 104 -3.90 -7.49 -7.88
C SER A 104 -4.41 -6.30 -7.06
N VAL A 105 -4.36 -5.09 -7.62
CA VAL A 105 -4.75 -3.84 -6.92
C VAL A 105 -6.26 -3.82 -6.69
N CYS A 106 -6.66 -3.59 -5.44
CA CYS A 106 -8.06 -3.52 -5.03
C CYS A 106 -8.27 -2.44 -3.97
N GLY A 107 -9.53 -2.17 -3.65
CA GLY A 107 -9.89 -1.21 -2.60
C GLY A 107 -9.44 -1.69 -1.22
N PRO A 108 -9.26 -0.76 -0.26
CA PRO A 108 -8.74 -1.06 1.06
C PRO A 108 -9.60 -2.03 1.87
N ASN A 109 -10.91 -2.05 1.58
CA ASN A 109 -11.87 -2.88 2.29
C ASN A 109 -12.57 -3.90 1.37
N ASP A 110 -12.02 -4.15 0.19
CA ASP A 110 -12.46 -5.24 -0.66
C ASP A 110 -12.04 -6.59 -0.05
N ASN A 111 -12.76 -7.64 -0.36
CA ASN A 111 -12.42 -8.97 0.14
C ASN A 111 -11.07 -9.44 -0.40
N THR A 112 -10.28 -10.10 0.42
CA THR A 112 -9.09 -10.84 -0.04
C THR A 112 -9.52 -12.24 -0.45
N MET A 113 -9.36 -12.57 -1.72
CA MET A 113 -9.73 -13.89 -2.25
C MET A 113 -8.53 -14.86 -2.20
N ALA A 114 -8.66 -15.95 -1.47
CA ALA A 114 -7.69 -17.04 -1.55
C ALA A 114 -7.67 -17.59 -2.98
N PRO A 115 -6.51 -17.67 -3.66
CA PRO A 115 -6.46 -18.19 -5.02
C PRO A 115 -6.78 -19.70 -5.04
N LYS A 116 -7.09 -20.22 -6.23
CA LYS A 116 -7.30 -21.66 -6.40
C LYS A 116 -6.08 -22.43 -5.92
N ASP A 117 -6.30 -23.50 -5.18
CA ASP A 117 -5.26 -24.36 -4.58
C ASP A 117 -4.33 -23.63 -3.57
N SER A 118 -4.79 -22.54 -2.98
CA SER A 118 -4.09 -21.84 -1.91
C SER A 118 -4.03 -22.70 -0.65
N THR A 119 -2.85 -22.80 -0.06
CA THR A 119 -2.61 -23.53 1.19
C THR A 119 -1.88 -22.70 2.24
N LYS A 120 -1.23 -21.61 1.83
CA LYS A 120 -0.35 -20.79 2.68
C LYS A 120 -0.60 -19.29 2.47
N LEU A 121 -1.89 -18.89 2.51
CA LEU A 121 -2.28 -17.49 2.38
C LEU A 121 -1.84 -16.70 3.62
N ASP A 122 -1.17 -15.56 3.40
CA ASP A 122 -0.55 -14.76 4.45
C ASP A 122 -0.77 -13.25 4.22
N TYR A 123 -0.50 -12.45 5.21
CA TYR A 123 -0.73 -11.00 5.30
C TYR A 123 0.56 -10.26 5.65
N GLU A 124 0.66 -9.01 5.21
CA GLU A 124 1.81 -8.15 5.48
C GLU A 124 1.37 -6.67 5.51
N VAL A 125 1.34 -6.03 6.70
CA VAL A 125 1.15 -4.58 6.76
C VAL A 125 2.38 -3.86 6.26
N GLU A 126 2.20 -2.95 5.29
CA GLU A 126 3.27 -2.20 4.67
C GLU A 126 2.93 -0.73 4.47
N LEU A 127 3.93 0.12 4.50
CA LEU A 127 3.83 1.50 4.04
C LEU A 127 3.87 1.52 2.50
N GLY A 128 2.86 2.10 1.86
CA GLY A 128 2.85 2.39 0.43
C GLY A 128 3.32 3.83 0.16
N ILE A 129 4.22 4.00 -0.80
CA ILE A 129 4.76 5.29 -1.26
C ILE A 129 4.21 5.56 -2.66
N VAL A 130 3.63 6.74 -2.89
CA VAL A 130 3.17 7.17 -4.23
C VAL A 130 4.18 8.14 -4.83
N ILE A 131 4.68 7.82 -6.02
CA ILE A 131 5.56 8.68 -6.80
C ILE A 131 4.74 9.83 -7.39
N GLY A 132 5.16 11.06 -7.15
CA GLY A 132 4.43 12.27 -7.56
C GLY A 132 4.87 12.90 -8.87
N ARG A 133 6.04 12.53 -9.35
CA ARG A 133 6.62 13.02 -10.62
C ARG A 133 7.68 12.07 -11.12
N ARG A 134 7.94 12.12 -12.41
CA ARG A 134 8.96 11.31 -13.07
C ARG A 134 10.31 11.36 -12.34
N ALA A 135 10.86 10.19 -12.04
CA ALA A 135 12.11 10.02 -11.31
C ALA A 135 13.01 9.00 -11.99
N ARG A 136 14.24 9.39 -12.28
CA ARG A 136 15.29 8.55 -12.87
C ARG A 136 16.64 8.94 -12.29
N ASN A 137 17.40 7.96 -11.81
CA ASN A 137 18.74 8.17 -11.27
C ASN A 137 18.81 9.35 -10.29
N ILE A 138 17.94 9.35 -9.27
CA ILE A 138 17.94 10.40 -8.25
C ILE A 138 19.31 10.42 -7.57
N PRO A 139 20.06 11.55 -7.63
CA PRO A 139 21.49 11.56 -7.30
C PRO A 139 21.77 11.41 -5.80
N SER A 140 20.79 11.68 -4.94
CA SER A 140 20.93 11.51 -3.48
C SER A 140 19.59 11.24 -2.82
N LYS A 141 19.61 10.48 -1.72
CA LYS A 141 18.44 10.23 -0.87
C LYS A 141 17.82 11.51 -0.32
N ASP A 142 18.61 12.56 -0.08
CA ASP A 142 18.12 13.83 0.47
C ASP A 142 17.12 14.53 -0.47
N LYS A 143 17.24 14.29 -1.78
CA LYS A 143 16.31 14.82 -2.80
C LYS A 143 15.15 13.87 -3.09
N ALA A 144 15.22 12.62 -2.66
CA ALA A 144 14.29 11.56 -3.05
C ALA A 144 12.85 11.86 -2.60
N LEU A 145 12.65 12.38 -1.40
CA LEU A 145 11.31 12.72 -0.89
C LEU A 145 10.61 13.81 -1.72
N ASN A 146 11.35 14.61 -2.51
CA ASN A 146 10.75 15.57 -3.41
C ASN A 146 10.02 14.95 -4.62
N PHE A 147 10.22 13.65 -4.83
CA PHE A 147 9.52 12.86 -5.85
C PHE A 147 8.30 12.13 -5.32
N VAL A 148 8.04 12.19 -4.02
CA VAL A 148 6.92 11.53 -3.35
C VAL A 148 5.71 12.45 -3.28
N ALA A 149 4.54 11.98 -3.73
CA ALA A 149 3.25 12.66 -3.60
C ALA A 149 2.63 12.45 -2.22
N GLY A 150 2.76 11.25 -1.67
CA GLY A 150 2.17 10.87 -0.40
C GLY A 150 2.30 9.38 -0.10
N TYR A 151 1.53 8.94 0.91
CA TYR A 151 1.62 7.62 1.52
C TYR A 151 0.25 7.02 1.75
N PHE A 152 0.18 5.69 1.86
CA PHE A 152 -1.04 4.96 2.20
C PHE A 152 -0.72 3.65 2.92
N VAL A 153 -1.72 3.02 3.51
CA VAL A 153 -1.60 1.67 4.06
C VAL A 153 -1.73 0.65 2.95
N HIS A 154 -0.85 -0.33 2.91
CA HIS A 154 -0.86 -1.44 1.96
C HIS A 154 -0.89 -2.77 2.71
N ASN A 155 -1.56 -3.78 2.15
CA ASN A 155 -1.44 -5.17 2.57
C ASN A 155 -0.77 -5.96 1.44
N ASP A 156 0.48 -6.37 1.63
CA ASP A 156 1.18 -7.21 0.66
C ASP A 156 0.78 -8.67 0.84
N VAL A 157 -0.49 -8.97 0.50
CA VAL A 157 -1.05 -10.32 0.60
C VAL A 157 -0.21 -11.29 -0.22
N SER A 158 0.06 -12.46 0.37
CA SER A 158 1.02 -13.43 -0.15
C SER A 158 0.46 -14.83 -0.10
N GLU A 159 0.63 -15.61 -1.17
CA GLU A 159 0.48 -17.07 -1.10
C GLU A 159 1.87 -17.69 -1.07
N ARG A 160 2.30 -18.13 0.12
CA ARG A 160 3.70 -18.51 0.38
C ARG A 160 4.15 -19.73 -0.40
N SER A 161 3.26 -20.70 -0.67
CA SER A 161 3.65 -21.85 -1.50
C SER A 161 3.93 -21.42 -2.95
N PHE A 162 3.16 -20.46 -3.50
CA PHE A 162 3.39 -19.93 -4.82
C PHE A 162 4.65 -19.04 -4.86
N GLN A 163 4.87 -18.27 -3.78
CA GLN A 163 6.01 -17.36 -3.65
C GLN A 163 7.34 -18.10 -3.53
N ILE A 164 7.40 -19.20 -2.79
CA ILE A 164 8.66 -19.85 -2.38
C ILE A 164 8.81 -21.22 -3.05
N GLU A 165 7.84 -22.13 -2.88
CA GLU A 165 7.98 -23.52 -3.28
C GLU A 165 7.75 -23.73 -4.77
N ARG A 166 6.89 -22.92 -5.39
CA ARG A 166 6.46 -23.06 -6.80
C ARG A 166 6.92 -21.92 -7.70
N SER A 167 7.82 -21.08 -7.21
CA SER A 167 8.18 -19.81 -7.87
C SER A 167 9.32 -19.92 -8.88
N GLY A 168 10.19 -20.92 -8.75
CA GLY A 168 11.47 -20.93 -9.49
C GLY A 168 12.36 -19.74 -9.13
N GLY A 169 12.26 -19.21 -7.91
CA GLY A 169 13.02 -18.07 -7.41
C GLY A 169 12.37 -16.69 -7.66
N GLN A 170 11.22 -16.63 -8.36
CA GLN A 170 10.50 -15.37 -8.65
C GLN A 170 9.26 -15.22 -7.76
N TRP A 171 9.23 -14.23 -6.89
CA TRP A 171 8.15 -14.05 -5.89
C TRP A 171 6.81 -13.63 -6.49
N GLY A 172 6.80 -12.99 -7.65
CA GLY A 172 5.62 -12.40 -8.26
C GLY A 172 4.42 -13.33 -8.39
N LYS A 173 4.63 -14.65 -8.60
CA LYS A 173 3.56 -15.64 -8.65
C LYS A 173 2.74 -15.70 -7.35
N GLY A 174 3.38 -15.59 -6.19
CA GLY A 174 2.73 -15.62 -4.89
C GLY A 174 2.27 -14.25 -4.40
N LYS A 175 2.61 -13.18 -5.10
CA LYS A 175 2.36 -11.78 -4.71
C LYS A 175 1.39 -11.05 -5.64
N GLY A 176 1.10 -11.59 -6.82
CA GLY A 176 0.33 -10.94 -7.87
C GLY A 176 -1.07 -11.51 -8.14
N CYS A 177 -1.61 -12.38 -7.25
CA CYS A 177 -2.95 -12.90 -7.40
C CYS A 177 -4.00 -11.78 -7.25
N GLU A 178 -5.20 -11.99 -7.78
CA GLU A 178 -6.31 -11.06 -7.66
C GLU A 178 -6.56 -10.69 -6.18
N THR A 179 -6.83 -9.40 -5.91
CA THR A 179 -7.05 -8.82 -4.57
C THR A 179 -5.85 -8.82 -3.61
N PHE A 180 -4.63 -9.12 -4.10
CA PHE A 180 -3.45 -9.22 -3.24
C PHE A 180 -2.76 -7.88 -2.95
N ALA A 181 -3.29 -6.76 -3.47
CA ALA A 181 -2.74 -5.43 -3.25
C ALA A 181 -3.82 -4.40 -2.82
N PRO A 182 -4.46 -4.56 -1.65
CA PRO A 182 -5.33 -3.53 -1.10
C PRO A 182 -4.58 -2.21 -0.88
N CYS A 183 -5.08 -1.10 -1.42
CA CYS A 183 -4.45 0.21 -1.39
C CYS A 183 -5.38 1.28 -0.78
N GLY A 184 -5.02 1.86 0.34
CA GLY A 184 -5.80 2.91 1.00
C GLY A 184 -5.74 2.87 2.51
N PRO A 185 -6.74 3.39 3.24
CA PRO A 185 -8.07 3.84 2.78
C PRO A 185 -8.03 5.12 1.96
N TRP A 186 -6.98 5.92 2.06
CA TRP A 186 -6.75 7.17 1.35
C TRP A 186 -5.27 7.38 1.06
N LEU A 187 -4.99 8.20 0.07
CA LEU A 187 -3.68 8.79 -0.15
C LEU A 187 -3.53 10.00 0.80
N VAL A 188 -2.60 9.93 1.74
CA VAL A 188 -2.20 11.06 2.59
C VAL A 188 -1.07 11.79 1.90
N THR A 189 -1.28 13.08 1.57
CA THR A 189 -0.23 13.87 0.92
C THR A 189 0.99 14.03 1.82
N ARG A 190 2.18 14.07 1.21
CA ARG A 190 3.47 14.08 1.93
C ARG A 190 3.56 15.17 3.01
N ASP A 191 2.99 16.34 2.77
CA ASP A 191 3.01 17.49 3.69
C ASP A 191 2.22 17.27 5.01
N GLU A 192 1.39 16.24 5.09
CA GLU A 192 0.66 15.86 6.31
C GLU A 192 1.50 14.96 7.25
N ILE A 193 2.53 14.31 6.75
CA ILE A 193 3.36 13.37 7.50
C ILE A 193 4.68 14.03 7.87
N LYS A 194 4.86 14.33 9.16
CA LYS A 194 6.06 15.03 9.67
C LYS A 194 7.31 14.18 9.54
N ASP A 195 7.23 12.93 9.98
CA ASP A 195 8.32 11.96 9.92
C ASP A 195 7.81 10.59 9.48
N VAL A 196 7.99 10.29 8.20
CA VAL A 196 7.58 9.00 7.63
C VAL A 196 8.42 7.83 8.15
N GLN A 197 9.56 8.12 8.78
CA GLN A 197 10.46 7.11 9.31
C GLN A 197 10.19 6.79 10.81
N ASN A 198 9.08 7.32 11.36
CA ASN A 198 8.65 7.03 12.73
C ASN A 198 7.13 6.93 12.84
N LEU A 199 6.53 5.99 12.11
CA LEU A 199 5.10 5.71 12.13
C LEU A 199 4.85 4.33 12.73
N SER A 200 4.01 4.27 13.76
CA SER A 200 3.55 3.00 14.32
C SER A 200 2.63 2.29 13.33
N MET A 201 2.72 0.95 13.28
CA MET A 201 1.91 0.13 12.39
C MET A 201 1.49 -1.17 13.04
N PHE A 202 0.33 -1.69 12.62
CA PHE A 202 -0.22 -2.90 13.18
C PHE A 202 -1.02 -3.72 12.18
N LEU A 203 -1.20 -5.01 12.49
CA LEU A 203 -2.14 -5.87 11.80
C LEU A 203 -2.76 -6.85 12.78
N ASP A 204 -4.07 -6.99 12.72
CA ASP A 204 -4.88 -7.91 13.52
C ASP A 204 -5.57 -8.94 12.60
N VAL A 205 -5.65 -10.17 13.06
CA VAL A 205 -6.48 -11.23 12.45
C VAL A 205 -7.56 -11.63 13.45
N ASN A 206 -8.83 -11.50 13.08
CA ASN A 206 -9.99 -11.74 13.96
C ASN A 206 -9.87 -11.00 15.31
N GLY A 207 -9.41 -9.75 15.27
CA GLY A 207 -9.21 -8.90 16.44
C GLY A 207 -8.00 -9.25 17.31
N LYS A 208 -7.21 -10.27 16.93
CA LYS A 208 -5.98 -10.60 17.63
C LYS A 208 -4.79 -9.95 16.94
N ARG A 209 -3.98 -9.21 17.70
CA ARG A 209 -2.74 -8.59 17.24
C ARG A 209 -1.74 -9.64 16.75
N MET A 210 -1.34 -9.51 15.47
CA MET A 210 -0.38 -10.36 14.80
C MET A 210 0.90 -9.63 14.49
N GLN A 211 0.81 -8.42 13.94
CA GLN A 211 1.98 -7.57 13.68
C GLN A 211 1.91 -6.29 14.51
N THR A 212 3.05 -5.89 15.05
CA THR A 212 3.29 -4.59 15.67
C THR A 212 4.66 -4.14 15.21
N GLY A 213 4.75 -2.95 14.63
CA GLY A 213 5.99 -2.43 14.10
C GLY A 213 6.02 -0.91 14.08
N ASN A 214 7.15 -0.39 13.65
CA ASN A 214 7.35 1.03 13.42
C ASN A 214 8.29 1.21 12.22
N THR A 215 8.02 2.18 11.37
CA THR A 215 8.85 2.45 10.19
C THR A 215 10.30 2.82 10.52
N SER A 216 10.60 3.15 11.78
CA SER A 216 11.97 3.39 12.25
C SER A 216 12.86 2.15 12.25
N THR A 217 12.28 0.93 12.26
CA THR A 217 13.02 -0.33 12.20
C THR A 217 13.32 -0.79 10.77
N MET A 218 12.93 -0.01 9.74
CA MET A 218 13.32 -0.27 8.36
C MET A 218 14.85 -0.33 8.22
N ILE A 219 15.34 -1.31 7.45
CA ILE A 219 16.76 -1.44 7.07
C ILE A 219 17.11 -0.32 6.09
N PHE A 220 16.26 -0.14 5.08
CA PHE A 220 16.37 0.91 4.08
C PHE A 220 15.16 1.84 4.19
N GLY A 221 15.39 3.07 4.64
CA GLY A 221 14.31 4.06 4.82
C GLY A 221 13.72 4.55 3.49
N VAL A 222 12.56 5.19 3.57
CA VAL A 222 11.76 5.68 2.43
C VAL A 222 12.59 6.45 1.40
N ALA A 223 13.38 7.43 1.84
CA ALA A 223 14.21 8.23 0.95
C ALA A 223 15.27 7.40 0.21
N HIS A 224 15.85 6.40 0.89
CA HIS A 224 16.78 5.47 0.29
C HIS A 224 16.09 4.60 -0.77
N LEU A 225 14.94 4.02 -0.45
CA LEU A 225 14.20 3.18 -1.39
C LEU A 225 13.83 3.92 -2.67
N VAL A 226 13.29 5.13 -2.57
CA VAL A 226 12.92 5.95 -3.75
C VAL A 226 14.15 6.27 -4.61
N SER A 227 15.27 6.67 -3.98
CA SER A 227 16.53 6.92 -4.71
C SER A 227 17.07 5.64 -5.35
N TYR A 228 17.12 4.53 -4.60
CA TYR A 228 17.67 3.26 -5.04
C TYR A 228 16.88 2.68 -6.23
N VAL A 229 15.56 2.56 -6.09
CA VAL A 229 14.71 2.01 -7.16
C VAL A 229 14.85 2.83 -8.45
N SER A 230 14.97 4.16 -8.35
CA SER A 230 15.13 5.05 -9.51
C SER A 230 16.42 4.85 -10.30
N GLN A 231 17.40 4.13 -9.76
CA GLN A 231 18.66 3.81 -10.45
C GLN A 231 18.50 2.65 -11.45
N PHE A 232 17.56 1.76 -11.19
CA PHE A 232 17.34 0.55 -11.98
C PHE A 232 16.16 0.65 -12.93
N MET A 233 15.18 1.53 -12.59
CA MET A 233 13.98 1.71 -13.40
C MET A 233 13.49 3.14 -13.40
N LEU A 234 12.85 3.54 -14.50
CA LEU A 234 12.17 4.81 -14.59
C LEU A 234 10.88 4.73 -13.76
N LEU A 235 10.73 5.61 -12.78
CA LEU A 235 9.51 5.78 -12.03
C LEU A 235 8.68 6.92 -12.62
N GLU A 236 7.40 6.70 -12.84
CA GLU A 236 6.45 7.71 -13.30
C GLU A 236 5.51 8.14 -12.17
N ALA A 237 4.87 9.29 -12.33
CA ALA A 237 3.85 9.73 -11.38
C ALA A 237 2.71 8.70 -11.30
N GLY A 238 2.34 8.31 -10.10
CA GLY A 238 1.33 7.27 -9.87
C GLY A 238 1.92 5.86 -9.72
N ASP A 239 3.22 5.65 -9.94
CA ASP A 239 3.86 4.40 -9.54
C ASP A 239 3.91 4.31 -8.01
N VAL A 240 3.85 3.07 -7.53
CA VAL A 240 3.84 2.75 -6.10
C VAL A 240 5.09 1.96 -5.73
N ILE A 241 5.68 2.30 -4.58
CA ILE A 241 6.70 1.48 -3.92
C ILE A 241 6.12 1.03 -2.57
N THR A 242 6.12 -0.29 -2.29
CA THR A 242 5.80 -0.84 -0.98
C THR A 242 7.07 -1.23 -0.24
N THR A 243 7.08 -1.12 1.08
CA THR A 243 8.34 -0.94 1.83
C THR A 243 8.78 -2.15 2.63
N GLY A 244 8.12 -3.30 2.47
CA GLY A 244 8.33 -4.44 3.35
C GLY A 244 7.51 -4.35 4.64
N THR A 245 7.48 -5.43 5.38
CA THR A 245 6.62 -5.65 6.54
C THR A 245 7.42 -5.87 7.82
N PRO A 246 6.90 -5.47 9.02
CA PRO A 246 7.46 -5.83 10.32
C PRO A 246 7.19 -7.30 10.67
N PRO A 247 7.77 -7.85 11.77
CA PRO A 247 7.54 -9.22 12.21
C PRO A 247 6.08 -9.52 12.55
N GLY A 248 5.75 -10.81 12.62
CA GLY A 248 4.42 -11.32 12.98
C GLY A 248 3.60 -11.83 11.79
N VAL A 249 4.24 -12.03 10.62
CA VAL A 249 3.60 -12.69 9.47
C VAL A 249 3.29 -14.15 9.80
N GLY A 250 2.25 -14.71 9.18
CA GLY A 250 1.81 -16.07 9.45
C GLY A 250 2.89 -17.12 9.22
N MET A 251 3.74 -16.92 8.22
CA MET A 251 4.87 -17.80 7.92
C MET A 251 5.95 -17.77 9.02
N GLY A 252 6.17 -16.65 9.68
CA GLY A 252 7.17 -16.49 10.78
C GLY A 252 6.73 -17.11 12.11
N MET A 253 5.48 -17.49 12.26
CA MET A 253 4.97 -18.10 13.50
C MET A 253 5.50 -19.50 13.73
N LYS A 254 5.51 -19.92 14.97
CA LYS A 254 5.91 -21.27 15.40
C LYS A 254 4.77 -21.95 16.18
N PRO A 255 4.01 -22.91 15.60
CA PRO A 255 4.05 -23.29 14.18
C PRO A 255 3.46 -22.20 13.24
N PRO A 256 3.77 -22.21 11.93
CA PRO A 256 3.22 -21.27 10.96
C PRO A 256 1.69 -21.29 10.93
N LYS A 257 1.06 -20.11 10.76
CA LYS A 257 -0.39 -19.93 10.71
C LYS A 257 -0.79 -19.14 9.50
N PHE A 258 -1.57 -19.77 8.63
CA PHE A 258 -2.04 -19.17 7.39
C PHE A 258 -3.55 -18.92 7.42
N LEU A 259 -3.99 -17.94 6.65
CA LEU A 259 -5.41 -17.65 6.44
C LEU A 259 -6.06 -18.78 5.61
N LYS A 260 -7.33 -19.10 5.92
CA LYS A 260 -8.05 -20.24 5.31
C LYS A 260 -9.36 -19.85 4.64
N GLY A 261 -9.80 -18.59 4.83
CA GLY A 261 -11.11 -18.09 4.46
C GLY A 261 -12.06 -18.03 5.65
N GLY A 262 -12.73 -16.89 5.79
CA GLY A 262 -13.60 -16.54 6.93
C GLY A 262 -12.96 -15.60 7.94
N GLU A 263 -11.64 -15.37 7.87
CA GLU A 263 -10.97 -14.43 8.75
C GLU A 263 -11.22 -12.97 8.32
N THR A 264 -11.14 -12.09 9.31
CA THR A 264 -11.09 -10.65 9.11
C THR A 264 -9.70 -10.16 9.44
N VAL A 265 -9.08 -9.47 8.47
CA VAL A 265 -7.75 -8.85 8.63
C VAL A 265 -7.94 -7.35 8.72
N THR A 266 -7.52 -6.73 9.83
CA THR A 266 -7.54 -5.28 10.04
C THR A 266 -6.12 -4.79 10.23
N LEU A 267 -5.73 -3.77 9.50
CA LEU A 267 -4.37 -3.23 9.56
C LEU A 267 -4.38 -1.71 9.42
N GLY A 268 -3.38 -1.08 10.01
CA GLY A 268 -3.28 0.38 10.00
C GLY A 268 -1.89 0.90 10.24
N ILE A 269 -1.68 2.16 9.85
CA ILE A 269 -0.44 2.91 10.08
C ILE A 269 -0.83 4.28 10.62
N GLU A 270 -0.11 4.73 11.63
CA GLU A 270 -0.29 6.04 12.26
C GLU A 270 -0.38 7.16 11.22
N GLY A 271 -1.44 7.98 11.32
CA GLY A 271 -1.69 9.10 10.39
C GLY A 271 -2.23 8.71 9.02
N LEU A 272 -2.14 7.43 8.62
CA LEU A 272 -2.56 6.94 7.30
C LEU A 272 -3.93 6.26 7.28
N GLY A 273 -4.48 5.92 8.46
CA GLY A 273 -5.78 5.25 8.58
C GLY A 273 -5.67 3.73 8.65
N GLU A 274 -6.82 3.07 8.46
CA GLU A 274 -6.97 1.62 8.63
C GLU A 274 -7.70 1.00 7.46
N GLN A 275 -7.41 -0.27 7.20
CA GLN A 275 -8.08 -1.14 6.23
C GLN A 275 -8.68 -2.34 6.93
N THR A 276 -9.74 -2.91 6.37
CA THR A 276 -10.31 -4.19 6.84
C THR A 276 -10.71 -5.04 5.66
N GLN A 277 -10.12 -6.22 5.51
CA GLN A 277 -10.47 -7.20 4.50
C GLN A 277 -11.11 -8.42 5.12
N HIS A 278 -12.15 -8.98 4.47
CA HIS A 278 -12.63 -10.31 4.75
C HIS A 278 -11.99 -11.31 3.80
N VAL A 279 -11.39 -12.36 4.35
CA VAL A 279 -10.79 -13.43 3.55
C VAL A 279 -11.89 -14.36 3.05
N VAL A 280 -11.98 -14.50 1.73
CA VAL A 280 -12.96 -15.38 1.09
C VAL A 280 -12.25 -16.52 0.35
N LYS A 281 -12.93 -17.66 0.26
CA LYS A 281 -12.45 -18.80 -0.55
C LYS A 281 -12.54 -18.46 -2.03
N PHE A 282 -11.74 -19.14 -2.83
CA PHE A 282 -11.82 -19.05 -4.28
C PHE A 282 -13.28 -19.29 -4.75
N ALA A 283 -13.77 -18.36 -5.56
CA ALA A 283 -14.99 -18.50 -6.31
C ALA A 283 -14.63 -18.35 -7.79
N ALA A 284 -15.03 -19.33 -8.62
CA ALA A 284 -14.81 -19.32 -10.07
C ALA A 284 -15.73 -18.33 -10.79
#